data_3d4acbec2ac3455b12806dc79f447c59
#
_entry.id   3d4acbec2ac3455b12806dc79f447c59
#
_cell.length_a   1.000
_cell.length_b   1.000
_cell.length_c   1.000
_cell.angle_alpha   90.00
_cell.angle_beta   90.00
_cell.angle_gamma   90.00
#
_symmetry.space_group_name_H-M   'P 1'
#
loop_
_entity.id
_entity.type
_entity.pdbx_description
1 polymer ?
#
loop_
_entity_poly.entity_id
_entity_poly.type
_entity_poly.pdbx_seq_one_letter_code
_entity_poly.pdbx_strand_id
1 'polypeptide(L)'
;MKKGTTGVVLVLDGLTLTCGDSAAIACNKSTEVTIVAADGTVNTLADTEQNNDETYPDNDSAENAVIKCKDGSQVTLCGSGTLNVTANGKNGVKSGATTDEEGAASLTIRELTLNIDAPVNDAVNAEQQLNIESGSLTISAGDDALHCDLSLTVGASGTAGPDIDITGCYEGIEAANLAIRSGDIDITATDDCLNAANSDLTGYSFTMDISGSTINAYTSGGDGFDSNGSLTISGGVIAVWTANTADNQPLDADGTITVSGGTVLAAGGSSGMGMNLSASQPYVLYGSTGGMGGGRGQGQQSALAAKGSTLTIQDASGNSVYSAAAPCNVNFAFFSSPKLTLGSSYTLTGGSTTTTATAQTGTTTSSQPGGGQRPDGTGSGTGGQRPSAPADGQQPTPPDGTQQLADGTTPPEKPDGSGDNGASGGNAQQPGPGGFNDVSRDDWFAGGVDYVSQKGLMSGTGTGTFAPNTALTRGMLVTILYQMAGAPEVTGTCPFRDVAAGSYYEKAAIWAAENGLVSGYENGCFGPNDPVTREQLAAILYRYAQYRGLDVSQTGSIGGFADNSSVSGYARTAMAWANGAGLISGMGDNTLAPRGTATRGQAAVILMGLDKLAGL
;
A
#
# COMPACT_ATOMS: atom_id res chain seq x y z
N MET A 1 4.88 11.95 -32.17
CA MET A 1 3.85 12.11 -33.25
C MET A 1 3.08 13.42 -33.06
N LYS A 2 2.44 13.98 -34.08
CA LYS A 2 1.67 15.24 -33.94
C LYS A 2 0.28 14.95 -33.36
N LYS A 3 -0.30 15.93 -32.65
CA LYS A 3 -1.66 15.89 -32.12
C LYS A 3 -2.68 15.48 -33.19
N GLY A 4 -3.59 14.57 -32.86
CA GLY A 4 -4.69 14.13 -33.72
C GLY A 4 -4.28 13.30 -34.94
N THR A 5 -3.06 12.75 -34.94
CA THR A 5 -2.64 11.85 -36.03
C THR A 5 -3.25 10.46 -35.76
N THR A 6 -3.93 9.90 -36.76
CA THR A 6 -4.63 8.60 -36.68
C THR A 6 -4.10 7.60 -37.69
N GLY A 7 -4.30 6.30 -37.41
CA GLY A 7 -3.92 5.21 -38.31
C GLY A 7 -2.42 5.05 -38.52
N VAL A 8 -1.61 5.48 -37.56
CA VAL A 8 -0.16 5.33 -37.63
C VAL A 8 0.25 3.93 -37.20
N VAL A 9 1.08 3.29 -38.02
CA VAL A 9 1.76 2.04 -37.68
C VAL A 9 3.26 2.32 -37.62
N LEU A 10 3.85 2.20 -36.43
CA LEU A 10 5.27 2.31 -36.20
C LEU A 10 5.85 0.88 -36.05
N VAL A 11 6.64 0.47 -37.00
CA VAL A 11 7.30 -0.85 -36.98
C VAL A 11 8.69 -0.71 -36.41
N LEU A 12 8.97 -1.44 -35.34
CA LEU A 12 10.28 -1.57 -34.73
C LEU A 12 10.93 -2.84 -35.29
N ASP A 13 12.03 -2.67 -36.01
CA ASP A 13 12.75 -3.76 -36.70
C ASP A 13 14.22 -3.78 -36.27
N GLY A 14 14.46 -4.35 -35.10
CA GLY A 14 15.79 -4.42 -34.49
C GLY A 14 16.30 -3.07 -33.95
N LEU A 15 15.40 -2.21 -33.50
CA LEU A 15 15.74 -0.87 -33.00
C LEU A 15 16.38 -0.95 -31.61
N THR A 16 17.50 -0.26 -31.43
CA THR A 16 18.04 0.09 -30.11
C THR A 16 18.12 1.60 -29.99
N LEU A 17 17.36 2.16 -29.03
CA LEU A 17 17.27 3.61 -28.84
C LEU A 17 17.31 3.93 -27.34
N THR A 18 18.25 4.80 -26.95
CA THR A 18 18.29 5.40 -25.60
C THR A 18 18.13 6.91 -25.74
N CYS A 19 17.12 7.47 -25.07
CA CYS A 19 16.93 8.92 -24.97
C CYS A 19 17.52 9.43 -23.66
N GLY A 20 18.23 10.57 -23.71
CA GLY A 20 18.90 11.12 -22.53
C GLY A 20 17.96 11.87 -21.59
N ASP A 21 17.02 12.61 -22.14
CA ASP A 21 16.24 13.62 -21.42
C ASP A 21 14.74 13.62 -21.76
N SER A 22 14.27 12.66 -22.53
CA SER A 22 12.89 12.60 -23.03
C SER A 22 12.48 11.16 -23.32
N ALA A 23 11.22 10.96 -23.72
CA ALA A 23 10.70 9.68 -24.17
C ALA A 23 11.38 9.18 -25.46
N ALA A 24 11.67 7.88 -25.53
CA ALA A 24 12.13 7.23 -26.76
C ALA A 24 11.05 7.27 -27.86
N ILE A 25 9.77 7.11 -27.47
CA ILE A 25 8.60 7.27 -28.33
C ILE A 25 7.62 8.21 -27.65
N ALA A 26 7.34 9.38 -28.28
CA ALA A 26 6.35 10.33 -27.78
C ALA A 26 5.18 10.48 -28.79
N CYS A 27 3.96 10.26 -28.30
CA CYS A 27 2.70 10.47 -29.00
C CYS A 27 1.98 11.66 -28.38
N ASN A 28 1.65 12.66 -29.19
CA ASN A 28 0.91 13.82 -28.70
C ASN A 28 -0.57 13.49 -28.51
N LYS A 29 -1.35 14.41 -27.92
CA LYS A 29 -2.77 14.23 -27.59
C LYS A 29 -3.61 13.71 -28.77
N SER A 30 -4.55 12.83 -28.46
CA SER A 30 -5.54 12.29 -29.40
C SER A 30 -4.91 11.61 -30.62
N THR A 31 -3.83 10.86 -30.44
CA THR A 31 -3.22 10.05 -31.49
C THR A 31 -3.78 8.63 -31.46
N GLU A 32 -3.91 8.02 -32.64
CA GLU A 32 -4.16 6.58 -32.78
C GLU A 32 -2.91 5.95 -33.38
N VAL A 33 -2.25 5.06 -32.62
CA VAL A 33 -0.98 4.48 -33.01
C VAL A 33 -0.89 3.01 -32.67
N THR A 34 -0.39 2.22 -33.62
CA THR A 34 0.00 0.84 -33.39
C THR A 34 1.53 0.75 -33.44
N ILE A 35 2.16 0.33 -32.38
CA ILE A 35 3.61 0.08 -32.29
C ILE A 35 3.81 -1.43 -32.41
N VAL A 36 4.50 -1.85 -33.46
CA VAL A 36 4.68 -3.26 -33.81
C VAL A 36 6.12 -3.65 -33.63
N ALA A 37 6.42 -4.61 -32.76
CA ALA A 37 7.71 -5.30 -32.77
C ALA A 37 7.70 -6.34 -33.90
N ALA A 38 8.52 -6.15 -34.91
CA ALA A 38 8.57 -7.01 -36.09
C ALA A 38 8.95 -8.45 -35.70
N ASP A 39 8.44 -9.41 -36.47
CA ASP A 39 8.67 -10.84 -36.24
C ASP A 39 10.16 -11.20 -36.13
N GLY A 40 10.52 -11.94 -35.09
CA GLY A 40 11.90 -12.40 -34.84
C GLY A 40 12.89 -11.32 -34.48
N THR A 41 12.46 -10.05 -34.30
CA THR A 41 13.35 -8.95 -33.91
C THR A 41 13.35 -8.73 -32.39
N VAL A 42 14.44 -8.17 -31.91
CA VAL A 42 14.59 -7.66 -30.53
C VAL A 42 14.77 -6.16 -30.60
N ASN A 43 13.88 -5.45 -29.97
CA ASN A 43 13.88 -3.99 -29.90
C ASN A 43 14.15 -3.56 -28.46
N THR A 44 14.96 -2.52 -28.27
CA THR A 44 15.29 -2.00 -26.94
C THR A 44 15.09 -0.50 -26.90
N LEU A 45 14.26 -0.05 -26.02
CA LEU A 45 14.00 1.35 -25.74
C LEU A 45 14.40 1.65 -24.30
N ALA A 46 15.12 2.73 -24.10
CA ALA A 46 15.51 3.17 -22.75
C ALA A 46 15.51 4.69 -22.66
N ASP A 47 15.39 5.18 -21.44
CA ASP A 47 15.67 6.56 -21.07
C ASP A 47 16.78 6.62 -20.01
N THR A 48 17.05 7.85 -19.53
CA THR A 48 17.93 8.08 -18.38
C THR A 48 17.15 8.76 -17.25
N GLU A 49 17.75 8.85 -16.08
CA GLU A 49 17.19 9.52 -14.90
C GLU A 49 16.70 10.96 -15.18
N GLN A 50 17.22 11.62 -16.22
CA GLN A 50 16.84 12.98 -16.60
C GLN A 50 15.46 13.08 -17.27
N ASN A 51 14.88 11.96 -17.74
CA ASN A 51 13.51 11.93 -18.24
C ASN A 51 12.49 11.86 -17.08
N ASN A 52 12.64 12.77 -16.11
CA ASN A 52 11.81 12.87 -14.92
C ASN A 52 11.75 14.34 -14.49
N ASP A 53 10.63 15.01 -14.75
CA ASP A 53 10.44 16.43 -14.45
C ASP A 53 10.25 16.71 -12.94
N GLU A 54 9.94 15.70 -12.16
CA GLU A 54 9.88 15.82 -10.70
C GLU A 54 11.28 15.86 -10.07
N THR A 55 12.23 15.13 -10.64
CA THR A 55 13.62 15.09 -10.17
C THR A 55 14.48 16.15 -10.85
N TYR A 56 14.20 16.45 -12.11
CA TYR A 56 14.93 17.40 -12.96
C TYR A 56 13.98 18.45 -13.53
N PRO A 57 13.49 19.41 -12.72
CA PRO A 57 12.46 20.37 -13.11
C PRO A 57 12.91 21.37 -14.18
N ASP A 58 14.21 21.52 -14.37
CA ASP A 58 14.78 22.36 -15.43
C ASP A 58 14.80 21.66 -16.80
N ASN A 59 14.38 20.40 -16.86
CA ASN A 59 14.28 19.64 -18.10
C ASN A 59 12.89 19.78 -18.73
N ASP A 60 12.67 20.83 -19.51
CA ASP A 60 11.41 21.05 -20.25
C ASP A 60 11.09 19.94 -21.28
N SER A 61 12.01 19.03 -21.55
CA SER A 61 11.85 17.93 -22.51
C SER A 61 11.39 16.62 -21.86
N ALA A 62 11.38 16.54 -20.53
CA ALA A 62 11.01 15.32 -19.81
C ALA A 62 9.55 14.93 -20.10
N GLU A 63 9.33 13.67 -20.37
CA GLU A 63 8.02 13.09 -20.67
C GLU A 63 7.61 12.03 -19.61
N ASN A 64 8.46 11.77 -18.61
CA ASN A 64 8.22 10.86 -17.48
C ASN A 64 7.91 9.40 -17.87
N ALA A 65 8.27 8.98 -19.07
CA ALA A 65 8.12 7.62 -19.53
C ALA A 65 8.99 7.34 -20.78
N VAL A 66 9.40 6.10 -20.95
CA VAL A 66 10.14 5.66 -22.16
C VAL A 66 9.24 5.70 -23.39
N ILE A 67 7.99 5.23 -23.25
CA ILE A 67 6.93 5.37 -24.24
C ILE A 67 5.83 6.25 -23.64
N LYS A 68 5.72 7.49 -24.11
CA LYS A 68 4.71 8.45 -23.64
C LYS A 68 3.63 8.69 -24.66
N CYS A 69 2.40 8.42 -24.30
CA CYS A 69 1.21 8.73 -25.09
C CYS A 69 0.34 9.72 -24.30
N LYS A 70 0.14 10.92 -24.84
CA LYS A 70 -0.58 12.00 -24.15
C LYS A 70 -2.10 11.82 -24.26
N ASP A 71 -2.85 12.64 -23.54
CA ASP A 71 -4.30 12.57 -23.34
C ASP A 71 -5.11 12.22 -24.61
N GLY A 72 -6.07 11.32 -24.47
CA GLY A 72 -6.97 10.88 -25.54
C GLY A 72 -6.32 9.99 -26.59
N SER A 73 -5.10 9.50 -26.38
CA SER A 73 -4.44 8.61 -27.33
C SER A 73 -4.94 7.19 -27.20
N GLN A 74 -5.12 6.52 -28.35
CA GLN A 74 -5.40 5.09 -28.45
C GLN A 74 -4.15 4.39 -28.94
N VAL A 75 -3.57 3.54 -28.10
CA VAL A 75 -2.28 2.93 -28.35
C VAL A 75 -2.39 1.41 -28.32
N THR A 76 -1.81 0.76 -29.33
CA THR A 76 -1.63 -0.68 -29.34
C THR A 76 -0.15 -1.03 -29.41
N LEU A 77 0.35 -1.78 -28.46
CA LEU A 77 1.65 -2.44 -28.52
C LEU A 77 1.44 -3.88 -28.95
N CYS A 78 2.02 -4.30 -30.07
CA CYS A 78 1.79 -5.64 -30.60
C CYS A 78 2.95 -6.16 -31.44
N GLY A 79 2.77 -7.37 -31.99
CA GLY A 79 3.72 -8.05 -32.88
C GLY A 79 4.37 -9.25 -32.22
N SER A 80 4.97 -10.14 -33.04
CA SER A 80 5.59 -11.38 -32.56
C SER A 80 7.08 -11.23 -32.20
N GLY A 81 7.61 -10.01 -32.25
CA GLY A 81 8.97 -9.70 -31.79
C GLY A 81 9.05 -9.42 -30.29
N THR A 82 10.23 -9.05 -29.84
CA THR A 82 10.52 -8.66 -28.46
C THR A 82 10.68 -7.14 -28.35
N LEU A 83 10.08 -6.57 -27.33
CA LEU A 83 10.29 -5.17 -26.93
C LEU A 83 10.81 -5.15 -25.49
N ASN A 84 12.04 -4.68 -25.31
CA ASN A 84 12.62 -4.40 -24.00
C ASN A 84 12.51 -2.91 -23.72
N VAL A 85 12.03 -2.55 -22.52
CA VAL A 85 11.88 -1.18 -22.05
C VAL A 85 12.62 -1.05 -20.72
N THR A 86 13.55 -0.09 -20.65
CA THR A 86 14.27 0.24 -19.41
C THR A 86 14.00 1.70 -19.05
N ALA A 87 13.24 1.91 -17.99
CA ALA A 87 12.80 3.21 -17.53
C ALA A 87 13.59 3.67 -16.31
N ASN A 88 14.67 4.41 -16.57
CA ASN A 88 15.50 4.98 -15.50
C ASN A 88 14.97 6.34 -15.01
N GLY A 89 14.15 7.01 -15.81
CA GLY A 89 13.54 8.29 -15.45
C GLY A 89 12.35 8.11 -14.51
N LYS A 90 11.26 7.55 -15.00
CA LYS A 90 10.04 7.33 -14.22
C LYS A 90 9.29 6.07 -14.68
N ASN A 91 8.38 6.17 -15.66
CA ASN A 91 7.54 5.05 -16.09
C ASN A 91 8.09 4.33 -17.34
N GLY A 92 7.76 3.06 -17.48
CA GLY A 92 8.07 2.33 -18.71
C GLY A 92 7.17 2.79 -19.88
N VAL A 93 5.87 2.56 -19.76
CA VAL A 93 4.86 2.99 -20.73
C VAL A 93 3.80 3.81 -20.01
N LYS A 94 3.55 5.04 -20.47
CA LYS A 94 2.49 5.88 -19.90
C LYS A 94 1.51 6.33 -20.98
N SER A 95 0.21 6.05 -20.77
CA SER A 95 -0.88 6.60 -21.56
C SER A 95 -1.66 7.63 -20.74
N GLY A 96 -2.04 8.74 -21.38
CA GLY A 96 -2.66 9.85 -20.67
C GLY A 96 -4.18 9.85 -20.76
N ALA A 97 -4.81 10.42 -19.72
CA ALA A 97 -6.24 10.59 -19.58
C ALA A 97 -6.87 11.50 -20.62
N THR A 98 -8.19 11.40 -20.76
CA THR A 98 -9.03 12.50 -21.19
C THR A 98 -9.89 12.94 -20.01
N THR A 99 -9.96 14.23 -19.79
CA THR A 99 -10.84 14.81 -18.76
C THR A 99 -12.31 14.84 -19.19
N ASP A 100 -12.60 14.69 -20.48
CA ASP A 100 -13.90 15.06 -21.06
C ASP A 100 -14.70 13.88 -21.64
N GLU A 101 -14.08 12.71 -21.91
CA GLU A 101 -14.75 11.57 -22.52
C GLU A 101 -14.22 10.25 -21.94
N GLU A 102 -15.05 9.57 -21.17
CA GLU A 102 -14.77 8.22 -20.66
C GLU A 102 -14.50 7.25 -21.82
N GLY A 103 -13.38 6.51 -21.75
CA GLY A 103 -13.02 5.51 -22.74
C GLY A 103 -12.35 6.04 -24.01
N ALA A 104 -12.05 7.33 -24.12
CA ALA A 104 -11.36 7.88 -25.28
C ALA A 104 -9.86 7.55 -25.32
N ALA A 105 -9.20 7.35 -24.16
CA ALA A 105 -7.82 6.90 -24.08
C ALA A 105 -7.76 5.41 -23.79
N SER A 106 -6.88 4.68 -24.48
CA SER A 106 -6.68 3.24 -24.24
C SER A 106 -5.25 2.82 -24.55
N LEU A 107 -4.74 1.88 -23.76
CA LEU A 107 -3.53 1.13 -24.03
C LEU A 107 -3.88 -0.34 -24.17
N THR A 108 -3.54 -0.95 -25.30
CA THR A 108 -3.75 -2.38 -25.56
C THR A 108 -2.42 -3.06 -25.82
N ILE A 109 -2.16 -4.19 -25.16
CA ILE A 109 -0.97 -5.02 -25.34
C ILE A 109 -1.43 -6.39 -25.82
N ARG A 110 -0.84 -6.86 -26.95
CA ARG A 110 -1.19 -8.16 -27.52
C ARG A 110 -0.08 -8.75 -28.37
N GLU A 111 0.01 -10.08 -28.38
CA GLU A 111 0.90 -10.85 -29.26
C GLU A 111 2.40 -10.48 -29.14
N LEU A 112 2.79 -9.77 -28.08
CA LEU A 112 4.10 -9.18 -27.90
C LEU A 112 4.86 -9.91 -26.79
N THR A 113 6.18 -10.10 -26.96
CA THR A 113 7.07 -10.34 -25.84
C THR A 113 7.55 -8.99 -25.32
N LEU A 114 7.07 -8.61 -24.14
CA LEU A 114 7.34 -7.30 -23.52
C LEU A 114 8.07 -7.48 -22.20
N ASN A 115 9.30 -6.96 -22.13
CA ASN A 115 10.08 -6.94 -20.91
C ASN A 115 10.23 -5.49 -20.44
N ILE A 116 9.80 -5.18 -19.22
CA ILE A 116 9.91 -3.82 -18.64
C ILE A 116 10.68 -3.88 -17.33
N ASP A 117 11.68 -3.03 -17.23
CA ASP A 117 12.39 -2.74 -15.99
C ASP A 117 12.24 -1.23 -15.70
N ALA A 118 11.45 -0.91 -14.67
CA ALA A 118 11.10 0.46 -14.28
C ALA A 118 11.38 0.70 -12.78
N PRO A 119 12.64 0.75 -12.36
CA PRO A 119 13.00 0.75 -10.94
C PRO A 119 12.60 2.00 -10.16
N VAL A 120 12.05 3.03 -10.82
CA VAL A 120 11.72 4.33 -10.20
C VAL A 120 10.23 4.45 -9.90
N ASN A 121 9.36 3.96 -10.81
CA ASN A 121 7.90 4.09 -10.70
C ASN A 121 7.24 2.91 -11.43
N ASP A 122 6.08 3.15 -12.08
CA ASP A 122 5.27 2.10 -12.71
C ASP A 122 5.91 1.57 -13.99
N ALA A 123 5.78 0.29 -14.22
CA ALA A 123 6.19 -0.27 -15.50
C ALA A 123 5.20 0.10 -16.60
N VAL A 124 3.90 -0.01 -16.34
CA VAL A 124 2.82 0.47 -17.21
C VAL A 124 1.86 1.32 -16.40
N ASN A 125 1.65 2.56 -16.83
CA ASN A 125 0.71 3.50 -16.24
C ASN A 125 -0.31 3.96 -17.29
N ALA A 126 -1.54 3.51 -17.18
CA ALA A 126 -2.64 3.90 -18.07
C ALA A 126 -3.72 4.62 -17.25
N GLU A 127 -4.22 5.75 -17.77
CA GLU A 127 -5.13 6.57 -16.97
C GLU A 127 -6.61 6.24 -17.19
N GLN A 128 -6.99 5.54 -18.26
CA GLN A 128 -8.41 5.20 -18.47
C GLN A 128 -8.66 3.73 -18.75
N GLN A 129 -7.98 3.15 -19.72
CA GLN A 129 -8.18 1.74 -20.08
C GLN A 129 -6.84 1.07 -20.37
N LEU A 130 -6.60 -0.04 -19.70
CA LEU A 130 -5.50 -0.94 -19.99
C LEU A 130 -6.07 -2.32 -20.34
N ASN A 131 -5.77 -2.80 -21.55
CA ASN A 131 -6.18 -4.11 -22.01
C ASN A 131 -4.94 -4.96 -22.33
N ILE A 132 -4.75 -6.06 -21.63
CA ILE A 132 -3.68 -7.03 -21.90
C ILE A 132 -4.34 -8.28 -22.47
N GLU A 133 -4.40 -8.35 -23.81
CA GLU A 133 -5.17 -9.37 -24.49
C GLU A 133 -4.40 -10.71 -24.60
N SER A 134 -3.10 -10.63 -24.87
CA SER A 134 -2.24 -11.79 -25.07
C SER A 134 -0.75 -11.37 -25.10
N GLY A 135 0.15 -12.33 -25.23
CA GLY A 135 1.59 -12.11 -25.27
C GLY A 135 2.27 -12.59 -23.99
N SER A 136 3.57 -12.32 -23.86
CA SER A 136 4.35 -12.65 -22.67
C SER A 136 4.99 -11.39 -22.11
N LEU A 137 4.68 -11.08 -20.85
CA LEU A 137 5.12 -9.90 -20.15
C LEU A 137 6.01 -10.30 -18.98
N THR A 138 7.23 -9.75 -18.93
CA THR A 138 8.12 -9.87 -17.76
C THR A 138 8.36 -8.48 -17.20
N ILE A 139 7.98 -8.24 -15.95
CA ILE A 139 7.92 -6.90 -15.38
C ILE A 139 8.65 -6.83 -14.04
N SER A 140 9.45 -5.76 -13.88
CA SER A 140 9.98 -5.30 -12.60
C SER A 140 9.70 -3.81 -12.49
N ALA A 141 9.14 -3.37 -11.36
CA ALA A 141 8.76 -1.98 -11.11
C ALA A 141 9.19 -1.51 -9.72
N GLY A 142 9.40 -0.21 -9.57
CA GLY A 142 9.69 0.41 -8.28
C GLY A 142 8.42 0.77 -7.51
N ASP A 143 7.32 0.96 -8.24
CA ASP A 143 5.96 1.17 -7.75
C ASP A 143 5.07 0.09 -8.38
N ASP A 144 4.03 0.42 -9.14
CA ASP A 144 3.10 -0.56 -9.67
C ASP A 144 3.64 -1.24 -10.94
N ALA A 145 3.44 -2.55 -11.03
CA ALA A 145 3.80 -3.23 -12.27
C ALA A 145 2.82 -2.88 -13.40
N LEU A 146 1.52 -2.91 -13.13
CA LEU A 146 0.45 -2.53 -14.06
C LEU A 146 -0.55 -1.64 -13.35
N HIS A 147 -0.54 -0.35 -13.64
CA HIS A 147 -1.47 0.63 -13.08
C HIS A 147 -2.46 1.12 -14.12
N CYS A 148 -3.73 1.25 -13.73
CA CYS A 148 -4.76 1.91 -14.52
C CYS A 148 -5.77 2.65 -13.63
N ASP A 149 -5.96 3.94 -13.83
CA ASP A 149 -6.88 4.72 -12.98
C ASP A 149 -8.31 4.20 -13.00
N LEU A 150 -8.81 3.70 -14.15
CA LEU A 150 -10.22 3.31 -14.26
C LEU A 150 -10.41 1.81 -14.49
N SER A 151 -9.95 1.26 -15.62
CA SER A 151 -10.35 -0.08 -16.03
C SER A 151 -9.21 -0.89 -16.61
N LEU A 152 -8.86 -1.98 -15.95
CA LEU A 152 -7.84 -2.92 -16.39
C LEU A 152 -8.47 -4.28 -16.69
N THR A 153 -8.21 -4.80 -17.89
CA THR A 153 -8.69 -6.12 -18.31
C THR A 153 -7.51 -7.00 -18.73
N VAL A 154 -7.43 -8.19 -18.15
CA VAL A 154 -6.45 -9.23 -18.52
C VAL A 154 -7.17 -10.40 -19.20
N GLY A 155 -6.76 -10.67 -20.42
CA GLY A 155 -7.29 -11.77 -21.24
C GLY A 155 -8.74 -11.62 -21.65
N ALA A 156 -9.26 -12.66 -22.27
CA ALA A 156 -10.66 -12.76 -22.67
C ALA A 156 -11.21 -14.14 -22.34
N SER A 157 -12.50 -14.23 -22.00
CA SER A 157 -13.14 -15.50 -21.66
C SER A 157 -13.01 -16.52 -22.79
N GLY A 158 -12.52 -17.72 -22.48
CA GLY A 158 -12.38 -18.81 -23.45
C GLY A 158 -11.11 -18.74 -24.30
N THR A 159 -10.18 -17.83 -24.01
CA THR A 159 -8.84 -17.78 -24.62
C THR A 159 -7.77 -18.28 -23.64
N ALA A 160 -6.57 -18.56 -24.11
CA ALA A 160 -5.42 -18.85 -23.23
C ALA A 160 -5.01 -17.62 -22.42
N GLY A 161 -5.18 -16.42 -22.98
CA GLY A 161 -4.78 -15.16 -22.36
C GLY A 161 -3.26 -14.89 -22.44
N PRO A 162 -2.79 -13.84 -21.75
CA PRO A 162 -1.36 -13.52 -21.63
C PRO A 162 -0.65 -14.41 -20.61
N ASP A 163 0.67 -14.44 -20.71
CA ASP A 163 1.61 -14.95 -19.73
C ASP A 163 2.29 -13.75 -19.07
N ILE A 164 2.06 -13.52 -17.78
CA ILE A 164 2.53 -12.34 -17.05
C ILE A 164 3.35 -12.76 -15.84
N ASP A 165 4.62 -12.38 -15.83
CA ASP A 165 5.56 -12.60 -14.73
C ASP A 165 5.98 -11.25 -14.12
N ILE A 166 5.41 -10.90 -12.98
CA ILE A 166 5.79 -9.72 -12.19
C ILE A 166 6.80 -10.16 -11.14
N THR A 167 8.07 -9.94 -11.46
CA THR A 167 9.21 -10.46 -10.70
C THR A 167 9.51 -9.67 -9.43
N GLY A 168 8.99 -8.44 -9.32
CA GLY A 168 9.09 -7.56 -8.15
C GLY A 168 8.50 -6.19 -8.40
N CYS A 169 7.69 -5.71 -7.44
CA CYS A 169 7.03 -4.40 -7.49
C CYS A 169 6.61 -3.96 -6.08
N TYR A 170 6.09 -2.74 -5.97
CA TYR A 170 5.37 -2.32 -4.78
C TYR A 170 3.96 -2.92 -4.83
N GLU A 171 3.10 -2.51 -5.75
CA GLU A 171 1.82 -3.16 -6.05
C GLU A 171 1.87 -3.90 -7.40
N GLY A 172 1.19 -5.05 -7.48
CA GLY A 172 1.26 -5.88 -8.68
C GLY A 172 0.41 -5.33 -9.82
N ILE A 173 -0.91 -5.36 -9.65
CA ILE A 173 -1.89 -4.87 -10.64
C ILE A 173 -2.93 -4.02 -9.92
N GLU A 174 -2.98 -2.73 -10.24
CA GLU A 174 -3.93 -1.78 -9.65
C GLU A 174 -4.87 -1.20 -10.71
N ALA A 175 -6.17 -1.15 -10.39
CA ALA A 175 -7.18 -0.40 -11.15
C ALA A 175 -8.46 -0.21 -10.34
N ALA A 176 -9.24 0.86 -10.62
CA ALA A 176 -10.57 1.01 -10.01
C ALA A 176 -11.51 -0.15 -10.35
N ASN A 177 -11.46 -0.66 -11.58
CA ASN A 177 -12.15 -1.86 -12.02
C ASN A 177 -11.18 -2.84 -12.65
N LEU A 178 -10.94 -3.94 -11.97
CA LEU A 178 -10.02 -4.99 -12.39
C LEU A 178 -10.79 -6.23 -12.84
N ALA A 179 -10.58 -6.67 -14.08
CA ALA A 179 -11.20 -7.85 -14.65
C ALA A 179 -10.16 -8.83 -15.19
N ILE A 180 -9.97 -9.98 -14.52
CA ILE A 180 -9.04 -11.04 -14.95
C ILE A 180 -9.83 -12.22 -15.48
N ARG A 181 -9.74 -12.48 -16.78
CA ARG A 181 -10.58 -13.43 -17.50
C ARG A 181 -9.84 -14.67 -17.99
N SER A 182 -8.58 -14.54 -18.31
CA SER A 182 -7.68 -15.63 -18.72
C SER A 182 -6.22 -15.21 -18.62
N GLY A 183 -5.31 -16.18 -18.63
CA GLY A 183 -3.88 -15.98 -18.58
C GLY A 183 -3.21 -16.83 -17.51
N ASP A 184 -1.89 -16.82 -17.53
CA ASP A 184 -1.01 -17.37 -16.51
C ASP A 184 -0.26 -16.19 -15.87
N ILE A 185 -0.45 -15.97 -14.56
CA ILE A 185 -0.03 -14.75 -13.89
C ILE A 185 0.72 -15.09 -12.61
N ASP A 186 2.00 -14.82 -12.59
CA ASP A 186 2.85 -14.91 -11.41
C ASP A 186 3.16 -13.49 -10.89
N ILE A 187 2.93 -13.25 -9.59
CA ILE A 187 3.15 -11.93 -8.97
C ILE A 187 3.99 -12.07 -7.71
N THR A 188 5.03 -11.27 -7.62
CA THR A 188 5.77 -11.02 -6.37
C THR A 188 5.75 -9.54 -6.05
N ALA A 189 5.02 -9.17 -4.99
CA ALA A 189 4.86 -7.79 -4.55
C ALA A 189 5.41 -7.56 -3.13
N THR A 190 5.63 -6.29 -2.79
CA THR A 190 6.00 -5.87 -1.42
C THR A 190 4.84 -5.23 -0.68
N ASP A 191 3.81 -4.82 -1.39
CA ASP A 191 2.48 -4.43 -0.89
C ASP A 191 1.44 -5.33 -1.57
N ASP A 192 0.34 -4.85 -2.11
CA ASP A 192 -0.74 -5.67 -2.63
C ASP A 192 -0.39 -6.35 -3.97
N CYS A 193 -0.82 -7.60 -4.15
CA CYS A 193 -0.64 -8.27 -5.43
C CYS A 193 -1.66 -7.81 -6.47
N LEU A 194 -2.93 -7.73 -6.09
CA LEU A 194 -4.02 -7.15 -6.88
C LEU A 194 -4.74 -6.12 -6.02
N ASN A 195 -4.90 -4.91 -6.53
CA ASN A 195 -5.57 -3.83 -5.83
C ASN A 195 -6.70 -3.22 -6.69
N ALA A 196 -7.96 -3.28 -6.21
CA ALA A 196 -9.07 -2.58 -6.84
C ALA A 196 -9.36 -1.29 -6.09
N ALA A 197 -8.56 -0.27 -6.35
CA ALA A 197 -8.57 1.01 -5.69
C ALA A 197 -8.29 2.16 -6.66
N ASN A 198 -8.64 3.37 -6.28
CA ASN A 198 -8.16 4.62 -6.83
C ASN A 198 -8.56 5.75 -5.87
N SER A 199 -7.58 6.38 -5.26
CA SER A 199 -7.79 7.41 -4.23
C SER A 199 -8.42 8.71 -4.77
N ASP A 200 -8.37 8.94 -6.06
CA ASP A 200 -8.89 10.15 -6.72
C ASP A 200 -10.37 10.04 -7.09
N LEU A 201 -10.93 8.82 -7.05
CA LEU A 201 -12.33 8.54 -7.39
C LEU A 201 -13.21 8.50 -6.15
N THR A 202 -13.96 9.56 -5.89
CA THR A 202 -14.92 9.61 -4.77
C THR A 202 -16.29 9.10 -5.17
N GLY A 203 -16.87 8.20 -4.35
CA GLY A 203 -18.20 7.63 -4.60
C GLY A 203 -18.22 6.63 -5.75
N TYR A 204 -17.07 6.13 -6.17
CA TYR A 204 -16.93 5.11 -7.20
C TYR A 204 -17.20 3.71 -6.64
N SER A 205 -17.66 2.80 -7.46
CA SER A 205 -17.84 1.40 -7.09
C SER A 205 -16.65 0.60 -7.61
N PHE A 206 -15.71 0.30 -6.73
CA PHE A 206 -14.56 -0.52 -7.08
C PHE A 206 -14.94 -1.97 -7.22
N THR A 207 -14.37 -2.65 -8.21
CA THR A 207 -14.66 -4.06 -8.48
C THR A 207 -13.42 -4.84 -8.87
N MET A 208 -13.29 -6.04 -8.33
CA MET A 208 -12.31 -7.02 -8.76
C MET A 208 -13.02 -8.30 -9.15
N ASP A 209 -13.01 -8.61 -10.45
CA ASP A 209 -13.69 -9.78 -11.02
C ASP A 209 -12.70 -10.76 -11.64
N ILE A 210 -12.55 -11.94 -11.03
CA ILE A 210 -11.68 -13.02 -11.52
C ILE A 210 -12.55 -14.17 -11.99
N SER A 211 -12.56 -14.43 -13.29
CA SER A 211 -13.43 -15.45 -13.89
C SER A 211 -12.69 -16.64 -14.53
N GLY A 212 -11.39 -16.54 -14.76
CA GLY A 212 -10.60 -17.65 -15.30
C GLY A 212 -9.16 -17.27 -15.58
N SER A 213 -8.24 -17.73 -14.78
CA SER A 213 -6.78 -17.57 -14.96
C SER A 213 -6.08 -18.57 -14.07
N THR A 214 -4.82 -18.87 -14.34
CA THR A 214 -3.92 -19.39 -13.32
C THR A 214 -3.24 -18.18 -12.68
N ILE A 215 -3.41 -17.99 -11.39
CA ILE A 215 -2.77 -16.89 -10.64
C ILE A 215 -2.00 -17.47 -9.46
N ASN A 216 -0.72 -17.15 -9.37
CA ASN A 216 0.11 -17.44 -8.22
C ASN A 216 0.69 -16.11 -7.72
N ALA A 217 0.14 -15.60 -6.63
CA ALA A 217 0.46 -14.28 -6.10
C ALA A 217 1.08 -14.40 -4.71
N TYR A 218 2.18 -13.72 -4.49
CA TYR A 218 2.85 -13.63 -3.20
C TYR A 218 3.16 -12.17 -2.86
N THR A 219 2.75 -11.76 -1.66
CA THR A 219 3.18 -10.48 -1.10
C THR A 219 3.94 -10.66 0.20
N SER A 220 4.91 -9.78 0.42
CA SER A 220 5.71 -9.73 1.64
C SER A 220 5.20 -8.73 2.67
N GLY A 221 4.31 -7.79 2.31
CA GLY A 221 3.92 -6.70 3.18
C GLY A 221 2.48 -6.19 3.07
N GLY A 222 1.79 -6.41 1.95
CA GLY A 222 0.40 -6.00 1.73
C GLY A 222 -0.60 -7.15 1.78
N ASP A 223 -1.79 -6.90 1.28
CA ASP A 223 -2.83 -7.89 1.09
C ASP A 223 -2.59 -8.71 -0.18
N GLY A 224 -3.09 -9.93 -0.22
CA GLY A 224 -2.98 -10.72 -1.44
C GLY A 224 -3.80 -10.10 -2.57
N PHE A 225 -5.10 -10.00 -2.37
CA PHE A 225 -6.05 -9.29 -3.21
C PHE A 225 -6.83 -8.32 -2.33
N ASP A 226 -6.69 -7.02 -2.56
CA ASP A 226 -7.46 -5.97 -1.89
C ASP A 226 -8.47 -5.31 -2.83
N SER A 227 -9.65 -4.97 -2.32
CA SER A 227 -10.65 -4.21 -3.05
C SER A 227 -11.35 -3.21 -2.15
N ASN A 228 -11.25 -1.93 -2.48
CA ASN A 228 -12.05 -0.87 -1.85
C ASN A 228 -13.56 -0.98 -2.21
N GLY A 229 -13.96 -2.11 -2.77
CA GLY A 229 -15.35 -2.40 -3.14
C GLY A 229 -15.66 -3.89 -3.05
N SER A 230 -15.94 -4.56 -4.15
CA SER A 230 -16.27 -6.00 -4.18
C SER A 230 -15.18 -6.83 -4.85
N LEU A 231 -14.95 -8.03 -4.30
CA LEU A 231 -14.10 -9.06 -4.89
C LEU A 231 -14.95 -10.27 -5.28
N THR A 232 -14.93 -10.65 -6.55
CA THR A 232 -15.65 -11.83 -7.06
C THR A 232 -14.68 -12.80 -7.72
N ILE A 233 -14.66 -14.05 -7.25
CA ILE A 233 -13.91 -15.15 -7.87
C ILE A 233 -14.94 -16.18 -8.37
N SER A 234 -15.07 -16.33 -9.68
CA SER A 234 -16.02 -17.23 -10.32
C SER A 234 -15.37 -18.37 -11.11
N GLY A 235 -14.04 -18.34 -11.25
CA GLY A 235 -13.27 -19.36 -11.99
C GLY A 235 -11.76 -19.24 -11.78
N GLY A 236 -11.02 -20.08 -12.47
CA GLY A 236 -9.55 -20.09 -12.44
C GLY A 236 -8.92 -21.05 -11.45
N VAL A 237 -7.59 -21.03 -11.40
CA VAL A 237 -6.75 -21.74 -10.43
C VAL A 237 -5.89 -20.70 -9.73
N ILE A 238 -6.20 -20.40 -8.49
CA ILE A 238 -5.66 -19.25 -7.79
C ILE A 238 -4.96 -19.71 -6.52
N ALA A 239 -3.71 -19.30 -6.34
CA ALA A 239 -2.95 -19.42 -5.11
C ALA A 239 -2.49 -18.02 -4.67
N VAL A 240 -2.99 -17.56 -3.55
CA VAL A 240 -2.63 -16.25 -2.97
C VAL A 240 -1.95 -16.49 -1.63
N TRP A 241 -0.80 -15.85 -1.46
CA TRP A 241 0.04 -16.01 -0.30
C TRP A 241 0.40 -14.65 0.29
N THR A 242 0.16 -14.46 1.60
CA THR A 242 0.59 -13.26 2.31
C THR A 242 1.60 -13.62 3.39
N ALA A 243 2.65 -12.83 3.52
CA ALA A 243 3.57 -12.96 4.64
C ALA A 243 2.86 -12.61 5.96
N ASN A 244 3.46 -13.04 7.07
CA ASN A 244 2.88 -12.83 8.40
C ASN A 244 3.05 -11.37 8.85
N THR A 245 2.12 -10.52 8.47
CA THR A 245 1.96 -9.18 9.02
C THR A 245 0.59 -9.07 9.69
N ALA A 246 0.49 -8.28 10.75
CA ALA A 246 -0.64 -8.36 11.69
C ALA A 246 -2.00 -8.01 11.05
N ASP A 247 -2.01 -7.18 10.02
CA ASP A 247 -3.22 -6.60 9.44
C ASP A 247 -3.52 -7.13 8.02
N ASN A 248 -2.58 -7.83 7.38
CA ASN A 248 -2.71 -8.23 5.98
C ASN A 248 -3.40 -9.58 5.81
N GLN A 249 -4.23 -9.67 4.80
CA GLN A 249 -5.05 -10.83 4.47
C GLN A 249 -4.74 -11.35 3.06
N PRO A 250 -4.89 -12.66 2.80
CA PRO A 250 -4.77 -13.14 1.43
C PRO A 250 -5.93 -12.69 0.53
N LEU A 251 -7.10 -12.41 1.08
CA LEU A 251 -8.23 -11.78 0.39
C LEU A 251 -8.86 -10.74 1.32
N ASP A 252 -8.91 -9.49 0.90
CA ASP A 252 -9.60 -8.41 1.59
C ASP A 252 -10.57 -7.67 0.65
N ALA A 253 -11.63 -7.10 1.21
CA ALA A 253 -12.54 -6.21 0.50
C ALA A 253 -13.37 -5.39 1.49
N ASP A 254 -13.55 -4.12 1.22
CA ASP A 254 -14.49 -3.24 1.96
C ASP A 254 -15.94 -3.73 1.83
N GLY A 255 -16.29 -4.35 0.71
CA GLY A 255 -17.58 -4.93 0.42
C GLY A 255 -17.63 -6.44 0.64
N THR A 256 -18.16 -7.17 -0.32
CA THR A 256 -18.36 -8.62 -0.24
C THR A 256 -17.29 -9.35 -1.05
N ILE A 257 -16.62 -10.31 -0.40
CA ILE A 257 -15.80 -11.30 -1.10
C ILE A 257 -16.70 -12.47 -1.48
N THR A 258 -16.84 -12.75 -2.78
CA THR A 258 -17.67 -13.85 -3.30
C THR A 258 -16.79 -14.88 -3.99
N VAL A 259 -16.88 -16.15 -3.58
CA VAL A 259 -16.25 -17.28 -4.27
C VAL A 259 -17.31 -18.24 -4.76
N SER A 260 -17.52 -18.28 -6.06
CA SER A 260 -18.57 -19.09 -6.70
C SER A 260 -18.04 -20.21 -7.61
N GLY A 261 -16.74 -20.18 -7.92
CA GLY A 261 -16.09 -21.17 -8.80
C GLY A 261 -14.58 -21.18 -8.66
N GLY A 262 -13.94 -22.02 -9.46
CA GLY A 262 -12.49 -22.17 -9.50
C GLY A 262 -11.89 -23.06 -8.41
N THR A 263 -10.57 -23.16 -8.42
CA THR A 263 -9.77 -23.72 -7.31
C THR A 263 -8.98 -22.59 -6.68
N VAL A 264 -9.32 -22.23 -5.45
CA VAL A 264 -8.79 -21.06 -4.75
C VAL A 264 -8.11 -21.47 -3.47
N LEU A 265 -6.83 -21.24 -3.35
CA LEU A 265 -6.09 -21.25 -2.11
C LEU A 265 -5.76 -19.81 -1.72
N ALA A 266 -6.22 -19.39 -0.56
CA ALA A 266 -5.84 -18.12 0.05
C ALA A 266 -5.21 -18.41 1.40
N ALA A 267 -3.88 -18.20 1.52
CA ALA A 267 -3.11 -18.68 2.66
C ALA A 267 -2.05 -17.66 3.11
N GLY A 268 -1.79 -17.64 4.41
CA GLY A 268 -0.80 -16.72 4.95
C GLY A 268 -0.58 -16.86 6.45
N GLY A 269 0.13 -15.88 6.99
CA GLY A 269 0.41 -15.83 8.42
C GLY A 269 -0.80 -15.46 9.27
N SER A 270 -1.79 -14.77 8.70
CA SER A 270 -2.99 -14.31 9.40
C SER A 270 -4.23 -14.43 8.50
N SER A 271 -5.40 -14.48 9.12
CA SER A 271 -6.68 -14.22 8.45
C SER A 271 -7.11 -12.76 8.62
N GLY A 272 -6.21 -11.91 9.12
CA GLY A 272 -6.52 -10.54 9.47
C GLY A 272 -7.63 -10.43 10.52
N MET A 273 -8.50 -9.44 10.39
CA MET A 273 -9.65 -9.23 11.26
C MET A 273 -10.83 -10.17 10.96
N GLY A 274 -10.68 -11.07 10.01
CA GLY A 274 -11.67 -12.04 9.58
C GLY A 274 -12.21 -11.72 8.19
N MET A 275 -12.03 -12.64 7.23
CA MET A 275 -12.54 -12.50 5.87
C MET A 275 -14.08 -12.48 5.87
N ASN A 276 -14.69 -11.42 5.31
CA ASN A 276 -16.13 -11.37 5.03
C ASN A 276 -16.42 -12.06 3.70
N LEU A 277 -16.27 -13.39 3.69
CA LEU A 277 -16.33 -14.19 2.48
C LEU A 277 -17.64 -14.99 2.41
N SER A 278 -18.30 -14.97 1.26
CA SER A 278 -19.45 -15.78 0.91
C SER A 278 -19.09 -16.76 -0.21
N ALA A 279 -19.10 -18.07 0.08
CA ALA A 279 -18.78 -19.09 -0.89
C ALA A 279 -20.00 -19.96 -1.22
N SER A 280 -20.38 -20.00 -2.49
CA SER A 280 -21.46 -20.89 -2.98
C SER A 280 -20.95 -22.29 -3.32
N GLN A 281 -19.67 -22.46 -3.62
CA GLN A 281 -19.04 -23.77 -3.73
C GLN A 281 -18.42 -24.22 -2.39
N PRO A 282 -18.19 -25.54 -2.18
CA PRO A 282 -17.59 -26.03 -0.94
C PRO A 282 -16.21 -25.45 -0.68
N TYR A 283 -15.93 -25.15 0.59
CA TYR A 283 -14.62 -24.71 1.07
C TYR A 283 -14.25 -25.33 2.41
N VAL A 284 -12.98 -25.32 2.74
CA VAL A 284 -12.43 -25.67 4.06
C VAL A 284 -11.57 -24.52 4.59
N LEU A 285 -11.59 -24.36 5.92
CA LEU A 285 -10.77 -23.38 6.64
C LEU A 285 -9.84 -24.08 7.61
N TYR A 286 -8.58 -23.70 7.63
CA TYR A 286 -7.56 -24.18 8.53
C TYR A 286 -6.92 -23.00 9.27
N GLY A 287 -6.61 -23.21 10.55
CA GLY A 287 -6.08 -22.14 11.40
C GLY A 287 -7.16 -21.35 12.13
N SER A 288 -6.78 -20.29 12.81
CA SER A 288 -7.69 -19.46 13.57
C SER A 288 -8.21 -18.31 12.70
N THR A 289 -9.53 -18.17 12.63
CA THR A 289 -10.21 -16.98 12.07
C THR A 289 -10.48 -15.92 13.14
N GLY A 290 -9.88 -16.08 14.33
CA GLY A 290 -10.14 -15.20 15.47
C GLY A 290 -9.32 -13.91 15.38
N GLY A 291 -10.03 -12.79 15.32
CA GLY A 291 -9.47 -11.48 15.60
C GLY A 291 -8.81 -11.43 16.99
N MET A 292 -8.03 -10.42 17.25
CA MET A 292 -7.21 -10.13 18.44
C MET A 292 -7.89 -10.48 19.79
N GLY A 293 -7.90 -11.73 20.13
CA GLY A 293 -8.29 -12.28 21.43
C GLY A 293 -7.11 -13.04 22.02
N GLY A 294 -5.99 -12.36 22.23
CA GLY A 294 -4.80 -12.90 22.86
C GLY A 294 -5.05 -13.27 24.31
N GLY A 295 -5.66 -14.43 24.55
CA GLY A 295 -5.65 -15.07 25.86
C GLY A 295 -4.22 -15.47 26.21
N ARG A 296 -3.66 -14.88 27.26
CA ARG A 296 -2.40 -15.32 27.87
C ARG A 296 -2.45 -16.83 28.09
N GLY A 297 -1.60 -17.58 27.38
CA GLY A 297 -1.33 -18.97 27.72
C GLY A 297 -1.43 -20.00 26.60
N GLN A 298 -1.51 -19.66 25.35
CA GLN A 298 -1.32 -20.63 24.27
C GLN A 298 0.14 -20.60 23.84
N GLY A 299 0.83 -21.73 24.02
CA GLY A 299 2.15 -21.95 23.47
C GLY A 299 2.12 -21.70 21.98
N GLN A 300 3.24 -21.25 21.43
CA GLN A 300 3.46 -20.98 20.03
C GLN A 300 2.78 -22.05 19.17
N GLN A 301 1.66 -21.71 18.53
CA GLN A 301 0.94 -22.64 17.67
C GLN A 301 1.86 -22.93 16.49
N SER A 302 2.22 -24.18 16.28
CA SER A 302 3.07 -24.55 15.16
C SER A 302 2.38 -24.15 13.87
N ALA A 303 3.11 -23.48 12.96
CA ALA A 303 2.59 -23.11 11.66
C ALA A 303 1.95 -24.33 10.97
N LEU A 304 0.86 -24.12 10.24
CA LEU A 304 0.22 -25.14 9.40
C LEU A 304 1.19 -25.65 8.32
N ALA A 305 2.01 -24.73 7.76
CA ALA A 305 3.11 -25.05 6.88
C ALA A 305 4.24 -24.03 7.08
N ALA A 306 5.49 -24.50 7.09
CA ALA A 306 6.66 -23.62 7.12
C ALA A 306 7.01 -23.15 5.71
N LYS A 307 7.63 -21.97 5.61
CA LYS A 307 8.21 -21.48 4.34
C LYS A 307 9.08 -22.56 3.69
N GLY A 308 8.85 -22.81 2.40
CA GLY A 308 9.58 -23.82 1.61
C GLY A 308 9.06 -25.25 1.77
N SER A 309 8.08 -25.51 2.66
CA SER A 309 7.44 -26.83 2.75
C SER A 309 6.33 -26.97 1.71
N THR A 310 5.97 -28.22 1.39
CA THR A 310 4.80 -28.51 0.55
C THR A 310 3.54 -28.54 1.41
N LEU A 311 2.60 -27.64 1.14
CA LEU A 311 1.25 -27.67 1.66
C LEU A 311 0.42 -28.62 0.80
N THR A 312 -0.21 -29.62 1.40
CA THR A 312 -1.04 -30.61 0.69
C THR A 312 -2.40 -30.75 1.39
N ILE A 313 -3.46 -30.71 0.61
CA ILE A 313 -4.84 -30.97 1.10
C ILE A 313 -5.27 -32.32 0.54
N GLN A 314 -5.69 -33.24 1.44
CA GLN A 314 -6.05 -34.63 1.13
C GLN A 314 -7.49 -34.92 1.55
N ASP A 315 -8.16 -35.81 0.80
CA ASP A 315 -9.44 -36.38 1.19
C ASP A 315 -9.29 -37.42 2.32
N ALA A 316 -10.40 -37.93 2.82
CA ALA A 316 -10.41 -38.95 3.89
C ALA A 316 -9.74 -40.29 3.50
N SER A 317 -9.52 -40.52 2.19
CA SER A 317 -8.82 -41.69 1.68
C SER A 317 -7.31 -41.45 1.49
N GLY A 318 -6.83 -40.24 1.77
CA GLY A 318 -5.45 -39.82 1.60
C GLY A 318 -5.07 -39.39 0.18
N ASN A 319 -6.04 -39.25 -0.73
CA ASN A 319 -5.76 -38.73 -2.07
C ASN A 319 -5.55 -37.23 -2.02
N SER A 320 -4.51 -36.75 -2.72
CA SER A 320 -4.26 -35.30 -2.83
C SER A 320 -5.32 -34.62 -3.69
N VAL A 321 -5.99 -33.62 -3.11
CA VAL A 321 -6.92 -32.74 -3.79
C VAL A 321 -6.22 -31.51 -4.34
N TYR A 322 -5.22 -31.01 -3.57
CA TYR A 322 -4.41 -29.85 -3.91
C TYR A 322 -3.02 -29.97 -3.28
N SER A 323 -2.02 -29.39 -3.94
CA SER A 323 -0.65 -29.32 -3.40
C SER A 323 0.07 -28.11 -3.98
N ALA A 324 0.78 -27.36 -3.15
CA ALA A 324 1.62 -26.23 -3.54
C ALA A 324 2.80 -26.03 -2.59
N ALA A 325 3.88 -25.42 -3.08
CA ALA A 325 4.98 -24.99 -2.24
C ALA A 325 4.60 -23.69 -1.53
N ALA A 326 4.79 -23.63 -0.21
CA ALA A 326 4.49 -22.43 0.58
C ALA A 326 5.65 -21.42 0.49
N PRO A 327 5.47 -20.24 -0.11
CA PRO A 327 6.52 -19.22 -0.20
C PRO A 327 6.77 -18.49 1.14
N CYS A 328 5.85 -18.62 2.08
CA CYS A 328 5.91 -18.04 3.42
C CYS A 328 5.45 -19.04 4.49
N ASN A 329 5.52 -18.64 5.76
CA ASN A 329 4.92 -19.42 6.84
C ASN A 329 3.38 -19.29 6.77
N VAL A 330 2.67 -20.40 6.91
CA VAL A 330 1.21 -20.48 6.82
C VAL A 330 0.64 -20.81 8.19
N ASN A 331 -0.15 -19.92 8.76
CA ASN A 331 -0.91 -20.13 10.00
C ASN A 331 -2.43 -20.17 9.73
N PHE A 332 -2.83 -19.70 8.57
CA PHE A 332 -4.22 -19.68 8.10
C PHE A 332 -4.28 -20.13 6.63
N ALA A 333 -5.30 -20.91 6.26
CA ALA A 333 -5.58 -21.23 4.87
C ALA A 333 -7.10 -21.39 4.64
N PHE A 334 -7.62 -20.67 3.66
CA PHE A 334 -8.90 -20.90 3.01
C PHE A 334 -8.65 -21.67 1.72
N PHE A 335 -9.37 -22.75 1.52
CA PHE A 335 -9.30 -23.51 0.28
C PHE A 335 -10.70 -23.84 -0.23
N SER A 336 -11.02 -23.45 -1.45
CA SER A 336 -12.28 -23.74 -2.15
C SER A 336 -12.02 -24.40 -3.50
N SER A 337 -12.76 -25.44 -3.80
CA SER A 337 -12.60 -26.16 -5.07
C SER A 337 -13.85 -26.97 -5.42
N PRO A 338 -14.18 -27.15 -6.72
CA PRO A 338 -15.23 -28.06 -7.15
C PRO A 338 -14.93 -29.54 -6.84
N LYS A 339 -13.69 -29.87 -6.47
CA LYS A 339 -13.29 -31.21 -6.02
C LYS A 339 -13.71 -31.53 -4.58
N LEU A 340 -14.12 -30.51 -3.81
CA LEU A 340 -14.59 -30.72 -2.45
C LEU A 340 -16.03 -31.21 -2.43
N THR A 341 -16.32 -32.16 -1.54
CA THR A 341 -17.68 -32.65 -1.28
C THR A 341 -18.16 -32.06 0.04
N LEU A 342 -19.30 -31.37 0.00
CA LEU A 342 -19.93 -30.77 1.19
C LEU A 342 -20.11 -31.80 2.32
N GLY A 343 -19.71 -31.43 3.53
CA GLY A 343 -19.79 -32.29 4.71
C GLY A 343 -18.67 -33.33 4.85
N SER A 344 -17.78 -33.46 3.84
CA SER A 344 -16.62 -34.37 3.92
C SER A 344 -15.44 -33.70 4.63
N SER A 345 -14.63 -34.51 5.29
CA SER A 345 -13.41 -34.05 5.98
C SER A 345 -12.20 -34.06 5.06
N TYR A 346 -11.40 -33.00 5.16
CA TYR A 346 -10.15 -32.85 4.42
C TYR A 346 -9.01 -32.50 5.37
N THR A 347 -7.86 -33.09 5.11
CA THR A 347 -6.67 -32.93 5.94
C THR A 347 -5.63 -32.10 5.22
N LEU A 348 -5.20 -31.00 5.86
CA LEU A 348 -4.06 -30.21 5.43
C LEU A 348 -2.80 -30.70 6.13
N THR A 349 -1.77 -30.96 5.35
CA THR A 349 -0.41 -31.31 5.82
C THR A 349 0.57 -30.27 5.30
N GLY A 350 1.39 -29.72 6.21
CA GLY A 350 2.46 -28.78 5.88
C GLY A 350 3.73 -29.15 6.65
N GLY A 351 4.53 -30.06 6.09
CA GLY A 351 5.71 -30.61 6.79
C GLY A 351 5.30 -31.55 7.94
N SER A 352 5.57 -31.17 9.19
CA SER A 352 5.27 -32.01 10.37
C SER A 352 3.87 -31.75 10.98
N THR A 353 3.17 -30.75 10.50
CA THR A 353 1.85 -30.35 11.03
C THR A 353 0.74 -30.97 10.19
N THR A 354 -0.30 -31.45 10.85
CA THR A 354 -1.49 -32.02 10.22
C THR A 354 -2.73 -31.46 10.91
N THR A 355 -3.66 -30.95 10.13
CA THR A 355 -4.93 -30.39 10.61
C THR A 355 -6.07 -30.81 9.71
N THR A 356 -7.27 -31.00 10.25
CA THR A 356 -8.44 -31.48 9.53
C THR A 356 -9.59 -30.48 9.65
N ALA A 357 -10.28 -30.22 8.54
CA ALA A 357 -11.47 -29.38 8.48
C ALA A 357 -12.57 -30.07 7.66
N THR A 358 -13.82 -29.70 7.92
CA THR A 358 -14.98 -30.21 7.18
C THR A 358 -15.40 -29.20 6.12
N ALA A 359 -15.66 -29.68 4.92
CA ALA A 359 -16.10 -28.83 3.81
C ALA A 359 -17.51 -28.29 4.05
N GLN A 360 -17.67 -26.98 3.88
CA GLN A 360 -18.90 -26.24 4.10
C GLN A 360 -19.16 -25.25 2.96
N THR A 361 -20.32 -24.63 2.92
CA THR A 361 -20.70 -23.52 2.02
C THR A 361 -21.30 -22.40 2.84
N GLY A 362 -21.47 -21.21 2.24
CA GLY A 362 -22.05 -20.04 2.89
C GLY A 362 -21.01 -19.05 3.38
N THR A 363 -21.41 -18.22 4.34
CA THR A 363 -20.56 -17.12 4.81
C THR A 363 -19.56 -17.61 5.86
N THR A 364 -18.31 -17.18 5.77
CA THR A 364 -17.36 -17.33 6.86
C THR A 364 -17.75 -16.31 7.93
N THR A 365 -18.40 -16.78 9.00
CA THR A 365 -18.59 -15.93 10.18
C THR A 365 -17.35 -16.05 11.05
N SER A 366 -16.69 -14.94 11.37
CA SER A 366 -15.76 -14.89 12.49
C SER A 366 -16.56 -15.30 13.74
N SER A 367 -16.30 -16.49 14.28
CA SER A 367 -16.95 -16.95 15.51
C SER A 367 -16.41 -16.13 16.68
N GLN A 368 -17.07 -15.01 16.97
CA GLN A 368 -16.97 -14.37 18.27
C GLN A 368 -17.76 -15.24 19.27
N PRO A 369 -17.17 -15.72 20.36
CA PRO A 369 -17.94 -16.40 21.41
C PRO A 369 -18.89 -15.40 22.07
N GLY A 370 -20.17 -15.64 21.91
CA GLY A 370 -21.34 -15.14 22.62
C GLY A 370 -21.24 -13.78 23.32
N GLY A 371 -21.75 -12.75 22.67
CA GLY A 371 -22.12 -11.47 23.28
C GLY A 371 -23.31 -10.89 22.53
N GLY A 372 -24.40 -10.64 23.26
CA GLY A 372 -25.77 -10.37 22.87
C GLY A 372 -25.99 -9.41 21.69
N GLN A 373 -27.11 -9.64 21.02
CA GLN A 373 -27.71 -8.83 19.96
C GLN A 373 -27.57 -7.34 20.21
N ARG A 374 -26.92 -6.67 19.25
CA ARG A 374 -27.04 -5.22 19.08
C ARG A 374 -28.17 -4.95 18.09
N PRO A 375 -29.03 -3.95 18.35
CA PRO A 375 -30.04 -3.51 17.37
C PRO A 375 -29.38 -2.83 16.18
N ASP A 376 -30.04 -2.96 15.03
CA ASP A 376 -29.66 -2.37 13.74
C ASP A 376 -29.17 -0.93 13.85
N GLY A 377 -27.93 -0.74 13.46
CA GLY A 377 -27.31 0.55 13.25
C GLY A 377 -26.19 0.37 12.24
N THR A 378 -26.38 0.94 11.08
CA THR A 378 -25.41 1.06 9.99
C THR A 378 -24.01 1.36 10.54
N GLY A 379 -23.15 0.36 10.54
CA GLY A 379 -21.77 0.46 10.98
C GLY A 379 -20.88 -0.12 9.89
N SER A 380 -20.29 0.77 9.12
CA SER A 380 -19.17 0.57 8.23
C SER A 380 -18.03 -0.12 8.97
N GLY A 381 -17.61 -1.29 8.53
CA GLY A 381 -16.38 -1.92 8.97
C GLY A 381 -15.22 -1.24 8.26
N THR A 382 -14.28 -0.75 9.02
CA THR A 382 -13.08 -0.09 8.52
C THR A 382 -12.07 -1.15 8.13
N GLY A 383 -12.00 -1.49 6.86
CA GLY A 383 -10.77 -1.99 6.23
C GLY A 383 -9.74 -0.87 6.22
N GLY A 384 -8.47 -1.21 6.32
CA GLY A 384 -7.40 -0.22 6.33
C GLY A 384 -7.41 0.60 5.04
N GLN A 385 -8.10 1.74 5.08
CA GLN A 385 -8.04 2.70 4.00
C GLN A 385 -6.71 3.44 4.04
N ARG A 386 -5.98 3.34 2.96
CA ARG A 386 -5.07 4.40 2.54
C ARG A 386 -5.89 5.72 2.56
N PRO A 387 -5.46 6.79 3.23
CA PRO A 387 -6.25 8.02 3.25
C PRO A 387 -6.40 8.53 1.83
N SER A 388 -7.65 8.55 1.33
CA SER A 388 -7.99 9.20 0.08
C SER A 388 -7.66 10.69 0.17
N ALA A 389 -7.03 11.24 -0.82
CA ALA A 389 -6.91 12.68 -0.96
C ALA A 389 -8.33 13.27 -0.99
N PRO A 390 -8.63 14.33 -0.23
CA PRO A 390 -9.97 14.91 -0.26
C PRO A 390 -10.21 15.53 -1.62
N ALA A 391 -11.36 15.17 -2.22
CA ALA A 391 -11.89 15.89 -3.36
C ALA A 391 -12.06 17.37 -3.00
N ASP A 392 -11.83 18.24 -3.99
CA ASP A 392 -12.00 19.68 -3.89
C ASP A 392 -13.25 20.06 -3.09
N GLY A 393 -13.04 20.69 -1.93
CA GLY A 393 -14.08 21.40 -1.19
C GLY A 393 -14.47 20.86 0.18
N GLN A 394 -13.91 19.77 0.70
CA GLN A 394 -14.15 19.39 2.09
C GLN A 394 -12.86 19.35 2.90
N GLN A 395 -12.71 20.32 3.75
CA GLN A 395 -11.64 20.46 4.73
C GLN A 395 -11.72 19.33 5.75
N PRO A 396 -10.65 18.54 5.97
CA PRO A 396 -10.62 17.61 7.10
C PRO A 396 -10.75 18.40 8.40
N THR A 397 -11.66 17.98 9.24
CA THR A 397 -11.80 18.56 10.59
C THR A 397 -10.50 18.36 11.34
N PRO A 398 -9.89 19.42 11.88
CA PRO A 398 -8.68 19.31 12.67
C PRO A 398 -8.91 18.41 13.87
N PRO A 399 -7.92 17.64 14.31
CA PRO A 399 -8.01 16.97 15.60
C PRO A 399 -8.24 18.04 16.67
N ASP A 400 -9.30 17.85 17.45
CA ASP A 400 -9.79 18.78 18.46
C ASP A 400 -8.73 18.97 19.55
N GLY A 401 -8.06 20.11 19.57
CA GLY A 401 -6.96 20.38 20.50
C GLY A 401 -6.59 21.84 20.65
N THR A 402 -7.35 22.78 20.08
CA THR A 402 -7.19 24.21 20.38
C THR A 402 -8.37 24.70 21.18
N GLN A 403 -8.35 24.48 22.50
CA GLN A 403 -9.11 25.37 23.41
C GLN A 403 -8.36 26.69 23.51
N GLN A 404 -8.97 27.74 22.98
CA GLN A 404 -8.62 29.12 23.29
C GLN A 404 -8.67 29.32 24.81
N LEU A 405 -7.58 29.78 25.37
CA LEU A 405 -7.53 30.30 26.74
C LEU A 405 -8.40 31.56 26.82
N ALA A 406 -9.56 31.44 27.41
CA ALA A 406 -10.29 32.59 27.96
C ALA A 406 -9.81 32.86 29.39
N ASP A 407 -9.51 34.13 29.60
CA ASP A 407 -8.98 34.79 30.75
C ASP A 407 -9.62 34.39 32.11
N GLY A 408 -8.76 34.21 33.10
CA GLY A 408 -8.94 34.51 34.51
C GLY A 408 -9.93 33.67 35.30
N THR A 409 -9.44 32.66 36.03
CA THR A 409 -9.70 32.48 37.47
C THR A 409 -8.86 31.35 38.08
N THR A 410 -8.41 31.57 39.30
CA THR A 410 -7.58 30.74 40.20
C THR A 410 -8.06 29.30 40.38
N PRO A 411 -7.13 28.35 40.66
CA PRO A 411 -7.44 26.92 40.89
C PRO A 411 -8.03 26.72 42.32
N PRO A 412 -8.96 25.78 42.49
CA PRO A 412 -9.27 25.26 43.81
C PRO A 412 -8.41 24.05 44.18
N GLU A 413 -8.14 24.01 45.48
CA GLU A 413 -7.32 23.05 46.20
C GLU A 413 -7.86 21.61 46.16
N LYS A 414 -6.93 20.73 46.35
CA LYS A 414 -7.04 19.29 46.59
C LYS A 414 -7.85 18.97 47.86
N PRO A 415 -8.66 17.94 47.93
CA PRO A 415 -8.96 17.30 49.21
C PRO A 415 -8.26 15.93 49.32
N ASP A 416 -7.60 15.77 50.47
CA ASP A 416 -7.16 14.50 51.04
C ASP A 416 -8.32 13.65 51.53
N GLY A 417 -8.15 12.35 51.51
CA GLY A 417 -8.78 11.55 52.56
C GLY A 417 -9.50 10.30 52.12
N SER A 418 -8.80 9.19 52.19
CA SER A 418 -9.19 7.84 52.67
C SER A 418 -10.67 7.50 52.82
N GLY A 419 -11.03 6.31 52.31
CA GLY A 419 -12.26 5.60 52.69
C GLY A 419 -12.55 4.39 51.83
N ASP A 420 -12.22 3.24 52.37
CA ASP A 420 -12.50 1.87 51.94
C ASP A 420 -14.01 1.59 51.83
N ASN A 421 -14.46 0.85 50.84
CA ASN A 421 -15.28 -0.36 50.89
C ASN A 421 -16.07 -0.64 49.61
N GLY A 422 -15.73 -1.74 49.07
CA GLY A 422 -16.40 -2.78 48.34
C GLY A 422 -17.80 -2.61 47.76
N ALA A 423 -17.91 -2.87 46.45
CA ALA A 423 -18.88 -3.81 45.86
C ALA A 423 -18.67 -3.91 44.32
N SER A 424 -18.48 -5.12 43.94
CA SER A 424 -18.77 -5.82 42.67
C SER A 424 -19.50 -5.04 41.56
N GLY A 425 -18.92 -5.04 40.34
CA GLY A 425 -19.71 -5.01 39.12
C GLY A 425 -19.21 -4.07 38.04
N GLY A 426 -18.66 -4.62 36.98
CA GLY A 426 -18.46 -3.91 35.71
C GLY A 426 -17.00 -3.53 35.43
N ASN A 427 -16.33 -4.36 34.67
CA ASN A 427 -14.99 -4.13 34.18
C ASN A 427 -15.03 -2.99 33.15
N ALA A 428 -14.94 -1.76 33.60
CA ALA A 428 -14.58 -0.65 32.75
C ALA A 428 -13.09 -0.80 32.46
N GLN A 429 -12.74 -1.13 31.23
CA GLN A 429 -11.38 -1.22 30.75
C GLN A 429 -10.70 0.12 30.99
N GLN A 430 -9.68 0.15 31.82
CA GLN A 430 -8.93 1.35 32.14
C GLN A 430 -8.28 1.84 30.83
N PRO A 431 -8.43 3.11 30.43
CA PRO A 431 -7.82 3.63 29.22
C PRO A 431 -6.33 3.31 29.16
N GLY A 432 -5.84 2.98 27.97
CA GLY A 432 -4.44 2.72 27.72
C GLY A 432 -3.55 3.97 27.85
N PRO A 433 -2.27 3.88 27.48
CA PRO A 433 -1.33 5.00 27.44
C PRO A 433 -1.90 6.22 26.70
N GLY A 434 -1.73 7.41 27.25
CA GLY A 434 -2.29 8.63 26.69
C GLY A 434 -3.83 8.75 26.78
N GLY A 435 -4.51 7.78 27.42
CA GLY A 435 -5.97 7.75 27.53
C GLY A 435 -6.67 7.15 26.31
N PHE A 436 -5.94 6.44 25.44
CA PHE A 436 -6.45 5.85 24.21
C PHE A 436 -6.84 4.39 24.37
N ASN A 437 -7.92 3.97 23.72
CA ASN A 437 -8.44 2.61 23.81
C ASN A 437 -7.77 1.64 22.82
N ASP A 438 -7.14 2.18 21.77
CA ASP A 438 -6.43 1.49 20.70
C ASP A 438 -4.90 1.42 20.92
N VAL A 439 -4.43 1.77 22.12
CA VAL A 439 -3.04 1.66 22.53
C VAL A 439 -2.96 0.80 23.78
N SER A 440 -2.37 -0.40 23.66
CA SER A 440 -2.09 -1.27 24.79
C SER A 440 -0.84 -0.83 25.52
N ARG A 441 -0.75 -1.10 26.83
CA ARG A 441 0.48 -0.89 27.61
C ARG A 441 1.64 -1.79 27.18
N ASP A 442 1.31 -2.89 26.50
CA ASP A 442 2.28 -3.86 26.00
C ASP A 442 2.76 -3.53 24.57
N ASP A 443 2.18 -2.51 23.92
CA ASP A 443 2.61 -2.06 22.60
C ASP A 443 4.00 -1.42 22.68
N TRP A 444 4.87 -1.75 21.73
CA TRP A 444 6.24 -1.22 21.70
C TRP A 444 6.31 0.31 21.61
N PHE A 445 5.26 0.95 21.07
CA PHE A 445 5.12 2.39 20.95
C PHE A 445 4.38 3.04 22.14
N ALA A 446 3.87 2.25 23.09
CA ALA A 446 3.03 2.75 24.20
C ALA A 446 3.67 3.89 24.99
N GLY A 447 4.94 3.75 25.33
CA GLY A 447 5.68 4.79 26.03
C GLY A 447 5.87 6.06 25.20
N GLY A 448 6.02 5.93 23.88
CA GLY A 448 6.08 7.07 22.96
C GLY A 448 4.74 7.80 22.88
N VAL A 449 3.64 7.05 22.73
CA VAL A 449 2.29 7.61 22.68
C VAL A 449 1.92 8.34 23.97
N ASP A 450 2.21 7.72 25.12
CA ASP A 450 1.98 8.35 26.43
C ASP A 450 2.74 9.67 26.53
N TYR A 451 4.03 9.66 26.17
CA TYR A 451 4.88 10.84 26.19
C TYR A 451 4.37 11.98 25.31
N VAL A 452 4.14 11.73 24.02
CA VAL A 452 3.73 12.78 23.07
C VAL A 452 2.34 13.32 23.38
N SER A 453 1.47 12.51 23.98
CA SER A 453 0.14 12.92 24.42
C SER A 453 0.19 13.79 25.67
N GLN A 454 1.00 13.42 26.68
CA GLN A 454 1.19 14.23 27.89
C GLN A 454 1.85 15.57 27.59
N LYS A 455 2.76 15.62 26.63
CA LYS A 455 3.39 16.85 26.14
C LYS A 455 2.48 17.67 25.21
N GLY A 456 1.32 17.14 24.80
CA GLY A 456 0.44 17.79 23.85
C GLY A 456 1.00 17.88 22.42
N LEU A 457 2.03 17.08 22.10
CA LEU A 457 2.67 17.06 20.78
C LEU A 457 1.83 16.31 19.75
N MET A 458 1.16 15.24 20.18
CA MET A 458 0.24 14.49 19.36
C MET A 458 -1.05 14.24 20.13
N SER A 459 -2.18 14.46 19.47
CA SER A 459 -3.51 14.14 19.98
C SER A 459 -4.09 12.93 19.27
N GLY A 460 -5.18 12.37 19.78
CA GLY A 460 -5.94 11.33 19.11
C GLY A 460 -6.59 11.82 17.81
N THR A 461 -6.98 10.88 16.97
CA THR A 461 -7.73 11.12 15.72
C THR A 461 -9.24 11.07 15.90
N GLY A 462 -9.69 10.64 17.09
CA GLY A 462 -11.10 10.54 17.49
C GLY A 462 -11.24 10.33 18.98
N THR A 463 -12.47 10.14 19.47
CA THR A 463 -12.75 9.95 20.90
C THR A 463 -12.09 8.67 21.42
N GLY A 464 -10.98 8.82 22.14
CA GLY A 464 -10.24 7.70 22.72
C GLY A 464 -9.43 6.87 21.73
N THR A 465 -9.16 7.39 20.53
CA THR A 465 -8.41 6.70 19.46
C THR A 465 -7.14 7.48 19.12
N PHE A 466 -5.98 6.85 19.16
CA PHE A 466 -4.70 7.41 18.73
C PHE A 466 -4.39 7.11 17.26
N ALA A 467 -4.89 5.98 16.76
CA ALA A 467 -4.61 5.42 15.43
C ALA A 467 -3.09 5.22 15.18
N PRO A 468 -2.40 4.37 15.97
CA PRO A 468 -0.94 4.23 15.94
C PRO A 468 -0.39 3.68 14.63
N ASN A 469 -1.16 2.88 13.91
CA ASN A 469 -0.78 2.25 12.64
C ASN A 469 -1.09 3.13 11.41
N THR A 470 -1.84 4.20 11.59
CA THR A 470 -2.14 5.14 10.49
C THR A 470 -0.88 5.92 10.10
N ALA A 471 -0.75 6.19 8.81
CA ALA A 471 0.33 6.98 8.25
C ALA A 471 0.44 8.38 8.90
N LEU A 472 1.65 8.83 9.16
CA LEU A 472 1.93 10.21 9.56
C LEU A 472 1.96 11.07 8.30
N THR A 473 1.09 12.08 8.22
CA THR A 473 1.11 13.00 7.07
C THR A 473 2.12 14.14 7.24
N ARG A 474 2.50 14.78 6.13
CA ARG A 474 3.44 15.92 6.12
C ARG A 474 2.90 17.10 6.92
N GLY A 475 1.59 17.37 6.84
CA GLY A 475 0.92 18.41 7.62
C GLY A 475 0.97 18.11 9.12
N MET A 476 0.74 16.85 9.52
CA MET A 476 0.87 16.44 10.93
C MET A 476 2.32 16.63 11.42
N LEU A 477 3.31 16.17 10.67
CA LEU A 477 4.71 16.24 11.08
C LEU A 477 5.16 17.69 11.30
N VAL A 478 4.94 18.59 10.34
CA VAL A 478 5.37 19.99 10.52
C VAL A 478 4.61 20.68 11.65
N THR A 479 3.33 20.34 11.90
CA THR A 479 2.56 20.87 13.02
C THR A 479 3.17 20.45 14.36
N ILE A 480 3.58 19.20 14.49
CA ILE A 480 4.24 18.71 15.71
C ILE A 480 5.57 19.43 15.92
N LEU A 481 6.41 19.54 14.90
CA LEU A 481 7.70 20.21 14.99
C LEU A 481 7.56 21.70 15.28
N TYR A 482 6.53 22.35 14.73
CA TYR A 482 6.18 23.74 15.04
C TYR A 482 5.82 23.93 16.52
N GLN A 483 5.03 23.02 17.08
CA GLN A 483 4.71 23.03 18.51
C GLN A 483 5.93 22.73 19.37
N MET A 484 6.76 21.76 19.01
CA MET A 484 8.05 21.49 19.69
C MET A 484 9.01 22.69 19.66
N ALA A 485 8.88 23.56 18.67
CA ALA A 485 9.63 24.81 18.57
C ALA A 485 9.02 25.96 19.43
N GLY A 486 7.91 25.70 20.13
CA GLY A 486 7.21 26.70 20.93
C GLY A 486 6.23 27.54 20.14
N ALA A 487 5.76 27.07 18.99
CA ALA A 487 4.81 27.73 18.10
C ALA A 487 5.14 29.22 17.85
N PRO A 488 6.32 29.54 17.30
CA PRO A 488 6.76 30.92 17.12
C PRO A 488 5.78 31.70 16.21
N GLU A 489 5.76 33.03 16.37
CA GLU A 489 4.92 33.89 15.53
C GLU A 489 5.33 33.77 14.06
N VAL A 490 4.34 33.57 13.18
CA VAL A 490 4.51 33.47 11.73
C VAL A 490 3.87 34.68 11.07
N THR A 491 4.69 35.47 10.36
CA THR A 491 4.24 36.70 9.68
C THR A 491 4.35 36.60 8.16
N GLY A 492 4.95 35.52 7.65
CA GLY A 492 5.12 35.26 6.21
C GLY A 492 3.81 34.88 5.50
N THR A 493 3.86 34.90 4.18
CA THR A 493 2.78 34.34 3.35
C THR A 493 3.11 32.90 2.98
N CYS A 494 2.07 32.07 2.89
CA CYS A 494 2.25 30.67 2.51
C CYS A 494 2.86 30.57 1.11
N PRO A 495 4.01 29.87 0.96
CA PRO A 495 4.62 29.68 -0.38
C PRO A 495 3.93 28.58 -1.18
N PHE A 496 3.06 27.78 -0.58
CA PHE A 496 2.46 26.60 -1.17
C PHE A 496 1.01 26.84 -1.58
N ARG A 497 0.64 26.39 -2.78
CA ARG A 497 -0.68 26.63 -3.34
C ARG A 497 -1.79 25.71 -2.79
N ASP A 498 -1.42 24.55 -2.23
CA ASP A 498 -2.30 23.52 -1.66
C ASP A 498 -2.46 23.62 -0.12
N VAL A 499 -1.88 24.61 0.50
CA VAL A 499 -2.06 24.92 1.91
C VAL A 499 -3.18 25.95 2.04
N ALA A 500 -4.37 25.45 2.42
CA ALA A 500 -5.54 26.33 2.58
C ALA A 500 -5.37 27.29 3.75
N ALA A 501 -5.78 28.55 3.55
CA ALA A 501 -5.79 29.54 4.61
C ALA A 501 -6.73 29.12 5.76
N GLY A 502 -6.25 29.18 6.99
CA GLY A 502 -6.97 28.74 8.18
C GLY A 502 -6.90 27.24 8.47
N SER A 503 -6.19 26.45 7.64
CA SER A 503 -5.94 25.04 7.97
C SER A 503 -5.04 24.90 9.21
N TYR A 504 -5.19 23.80 9.98
CA TYR A 504 -4.44 23.58 11.23
C TYR A 504 -2.92 23.56 11.03
N TYR A 505 -2.46 23.19 9.83
CA TYR A 505 -1.06 23.12 9.46
C TYR A 505 -0.52 24.37 8.74
N GLU A 506 -1.35 25.38 8.41
CA GLU A 506 -0.93 26.55 7.63
C GLU A 506 0.29 27.25 8.24
N LYS A 507 0.18 27.67 9.51
CA LYS A 507 1.28 28.36 10.20
C LYS A 507 2.53 27.49 10.30
N ALA A 508 2.34 26.21 10.56
CA ALA A 508 3.44 25.24 10.65
C ALA A 508 4.14 25.04 9.31
N ALA A 509 3.39 24.96 8.21
CA ALA A 509 3.94 24.83 6.87
C ALA A 509 4.73 26.08 6.45
N ILE A 510 4.21 27.29 6.71
CA ILE A 510 4.93 28.55 6.46
C ILE A 510 6.22 28.58 7.27
N TRP A 511 6.13 28.34 8.58
CA TRP A 511 7.30 28.33 9.46
C TRP A 511 8.35 27.29 9.03
N ALA A 512 7.92 26.08 8.68
CA ALA A 512 8.83 25.03 8.26
C ALA A 512 9.55 25.37 6.95
N ALA A 513 8.87 26.04 6.00
CA ALA A 513 9.47 26.53 4.78
C ALA A 513 10.46 27.69 5.04
N GLU A 514 10.06 28.69 5.84
CA GLU A 514 10.92 29.83 6.20
C GLU A 514 12.22 29.42 6.90
N ASN A 515 12.18 28.32 7.64
CA ASN A 515 13.35 27.78 8.37
C ASN A 515 14.05 26.63 7.62
N GLY A 516 13.68 26.37 6.37
CA GLY A 516 14.34 25.38 5.52
C GLY A 516 14.14 23.93 5.96
N LEU A 517 13.11 23.63 6.77
CA LEU A 517 12.80 22.26 7.18
C LEU A 517 12.16 21.48 6.02
N VAL A 518 11.34 22.17 5.25
CA VAL A 518 10.66 21.63 4.06
C VAL A 518 10.75 22.61 2.91
N SER A 519 10.83 22.12 1.68
CA SER A 519 10.84 22.94 0.45
C SER A 519 9.55 22.82 -0.36
N GLY A 520 8.66 21.88 0.00
CA GLY A 520 7.53 21.50 -0.84
C GLY A 520 7.97 20.69 -2.06
N TYR A 521 7.03 20.42 -2.93
CA TYR A 521 7.26 19.78 -4.21
C TYR A 521 7.48 20.80 -5.31
N GLU A 522 8.05 20.38 -6.42
CA GLU A 522 8.40 21.24 -7.55
C GLU A 522 7.19 21.94 -8.19
N ASN A 523 6.02 21.29 -8.12
CA ASN A 523 4.77 21.89 -8.57
C ASN A 523 4.27 23.06 -7.68
N GLY A 524 5.02 23.46 -6.65
CA GLY A 524 4.64 24.52 -5.71
C GLY A 524 3.63 24.08 -4.66
N CYS A 525 3.42 22.77 -4.52
CA CYS A 525 2.59 22.16 -3.47
C CYS A 525 3.42 21.75 -2.26
N PHE A 526 2.78 21.69 -1.09
CA PHE A 526 3.37 21.14 0.12
C PHE A 526 3.04 19.66 0.31
N GLY A 527 1.89 19.20 -0.18
CA GLY A 527 1.36 17.87 0.08
C GLY A 527 1.00 17.66 1.55
N PRO A 528 0.12 18.46 2.17
CA PRO A 528 -0.14 18.36 3.61
C PRO A 528 -0.73 17.02 4.04
N ASN A 529 -1.41 16.33 3.16
CA ASN A 529 -2.05 15.04 3.42
C ASN A 529 -1.19 13.85 2.98
N ASP A 530 -0.09 14.10 2.28
CA ASP A 530 0.79 13.02 1.81
C ASP A 530 1.44 12.28 2.98
N PRO A 531 1.51 10.96 2.94
CA PRO A 531 2.25 10.15 3.89
C PRO A 531 3.74 10.53 3.90
N VAL A 532 4.36 10.47 5.06
CA VAL A 532 5.80 10.72 5.20
C VAL A 532 6.54 9.40 5.18
N THR A 533 7.45 9.21 4.23
CA THR A 533 8.33 8.03 4.25
C THR A 533 9.37 8.13 5.39
N ARG A 534 9.93 6.98 5.78
CA ARG A 534 10.92 6.94 6.87
C ARG A 534 12.16 7.76 6.56
N GLU A 535 12.62 7.79 5.32
CA GLU A 535 13.75 8.65 4.91
C GLU A 535 13.38 10.14 4.86
N GLN A 536 12.15 10.48 4.43
CA GLN A 536 11.65 11.86 4.48
C GLN A 536 11.51 12.34 5.93
N LEU A 537 11.00 11.48 6.82
CA LEU A 537 10.96 11.76 8.26
C LEU A 537 12.36 12.06 8.78
N ALA A 538 13.35 11.19 8.51
CA ALA A 538 14.73 11.41 8.92
C ALA A 538 15.28 12.74 8.39
N ALA A 539 15.03 13.06 7.11
CA ALA A 539 15.52 14.29 6.48
C ALA A 539 14.92 15.56 7.14
N ILE A 540 13.62 15.55 7.43
CA ILE A 540 12.96 16.68 8.09
C ILE A 540 13.43 16.80 9.54
N LEU A 541 13.56 15.70 10.29
CA LEU A 541 14.06 15.71 11.66
C LEU A 541 15.53 16.15 11.75
N TYR A 542 16.36 15.77 10.78
CA TYR A 542 17.76 16.21 10.71
C TYR A 542 17.85 17.74 10.56
N ARG A 543 17.05 18.32 9.65
CA ARG A 543 16.97 19.77 9.46
C ARG A 543 16.40 20.47 10.70
N TYR A 544 15.40 19.86 11.35
CA TYR A 544 14.87 20.37 12.62
C TYR A 544 15.93 20.36 13.73
N ALA A 545 16.72 19.28 13.84
CA ALA A 545 17.83 19.21 14.80
C ALA A 545 18.87 20.31 14.56
N GLN A 546 19.22 20.58 13.28
CA GLN A 546 20.09 21.70 12.91
C GLN A 546 19.46 23.06 13.27
N TYR A 547 18.19 23.26 13.00
CA TYR A 547 17.43 24.46 13.37
C TYR A 547 17.48 24.69 14.89
N ARG A 548 17.40 23.62 15.68
CA ARG A 548 17.47 23.66 17.15
C ARG A 548 18.93 23.77 17.68
N GLY A 549 19.93 23.76 16.81
CA GLY A 549 21.34 23.80 17.19
C GLY A 549 21.85 22.53 17.87
N LEU A 550 21.18 21.39 17.66
CA LEU A 550 21.63 20.10 18.17
C LEU A 550 22.87 19.61 17.43
N ASP A 551 23.69 18.81 18.09
CA ASP A 551 24.83 18.15 17.45
C ASP A 551 24.35 17.06 16.51
N VAL A 552 24.52 17.28 15.22
CA VAL A 552 24.17 16.33 14.15
C VAL A 552 25.41 15.65 13.54
N SER A 553 26.56 15.78 14.18
CA SER A 553 27.83 15.22 13.68
C SER A 553 27.97 13.71 13.91
N GLN A 554 27.27 13.17 14.90
CA GLN A 554 27.31 11.73 15.21
C GLN A 554 26.43 10.96 14.21
N THR A 555 27.03 10.01 13.52
CA THR A 555 26.34 9.17 12.54
C THR A 555 26.51 7.69 12.86
N GLY A 556 25.41 6.94 12.73
CA GLY A 556 25.42 5.49 12.78
C GLY A 556 25.84 4.88 11.45
N SER A 557 26.19 3.60 11.49
CA SER A 557 26.53 2.86 10.27
C SER A 557 25.26 2.24 9.68
N ILE A 558 24.71 2.86 8.64
CA ILE A 558 23.57 2.29 7.89
C ILE A 558 24.00 1.26 6.84
N GLY A 559 25.32 1.10 6.61
CA GLY A 559 25.85 0.17 5.60
C GLY A 559 25.63 -1.32 5.89
N GLY A 560 25.24 -1.67 7.13
CA GLY A 560 24.95 -3.04 7.54
C GLY A 560 23.52 -3.50 7.25
N PHE A 561 22.60 -2.57 6.87
CA PHE A 561 21.23 -2.92 6.54
C PHE A 561 21.12 -3.40 5.09
N ALA A 562 20.26 -4.41 4.88
CA ALA A 562 20.13 -5.09 3.59
C ALA A 562 19.68 -4.14 2.46
N ASP A 563 18.84 -3.16 2.80
CA ASP A 563 18.26 -2.16 1.91
C ASP A 563 18.97 -0.79 1.94
N ASN A 564 20.18 -0.72 2.48
CA ASN A 564 20.94 0.53 2.54
C ASN A 564 21.13 1.22 1.16
N SER A 565 21.19 0.45 0.08
CA SER A 565 21.27 0.99 -1.29
C SER A 565 20.01 1.74 -1.71
N SER A 566 18.86 1.41 -1.13
CA SER A 566 17.56 2.04 -1.41
C SER A 566 17.38 3.40 -0.73
N VAL A 567 18.27 3.78 0.18
CA VAL A 567 18.24 5.11 0.81
C VAL A 567 18.62 6.16 -0.22
N SER A 568 17.69 7.07 -0.50
CA SER A 568 17.89 8.16 -1.46
C SER A 568 19.08 9.05 -1.10
N GLY A 569 19.79 9.58 -2.10
CA GLY A 569 21.00 10.39 -1.90
C GLY A 569 20.80 11.55 -0.95
N TYR A 570 19.66 12.25 -1.05
CA TYR A 570 19.33 13.39 -0.19
C TYR A 570 19.14 13.01 1.29
N ALA A 571 18.74 11.78 1.56
CA ALA A 571 18.40 11.31 2.90
C ALA A 571 19.55 10.54 3.60
N ARG A 572 20.60 10.14 2.89
CA ARG A 572 21.67 9.30 3.45
C ARG A 572 22.30 9.85 4.72
N THR A 573 22.66 11.14 4.71
CA THR A 573 23.25 11.80 5.90
C THR A 573 22.24 11.85 7.05
N ALA A 574 21.00 12.16 6.75
CA ALA A 574 19.94 12.24 7.74
C ALA A 574 19.59 10.86 8.34
N MET A 575 19.51 9.83 7.51
CA MET A 575 19.29 8.46 7.97
C MET A 575 20.46 7.95 8.84
N ALA A 576 21.71 8.24 8.43
CA ALA A 576 22.87 7.87 9.22
C ALA A 576 22.90 8.61 10.57
N TRP A 577 22.57 9.89 10.59
CA TRP A 577 22.42 10.65 11.83
C TRP A 577 21.29 10.09 12.70
N ALA A 578 20.10 9.90 12.14
CA ALA A 578 18.96 9.41 12.90
C ALA A 578 19.19 8.00 13.48
N ASN A 579 19.95 7.16 12.77
CA ASN A 579 20.38 5.87 13.28
C ASN A 579 21.44 6.01 14.40
N GLY A 580 22.44 6.88 14.22
CA GLY A 580 23.45 7.17 15.26
C GLY A 580 22.88 7.78 16.53
N ALA A 581 21.86 8.63 16.38
CA ALA A 581 21.13 9.24 17.49
C ALA A 581 20.09 8.30 18.14
N GLY A 582 19.94 7.07 17.63
CA GLY A 582 18.96 6.10 18.15
C GLY A 582 17.50 6.44 17.86
N LEU A 583 17.24 7.39 16.94
CA LEU A 583 15.88 7.80 16.56
C LEU A 583 15.25 6.83 15.57
N ILE A 584 16.04 6.33 14.63
CA ILE A 584 15.59 5.34 13.63
C ILE A 584 16.48 4.11 13.76
N SER A 585 15.88 2.99 14.14
CA SER A 585 16.47 1.67 14.09
C SER A 585 16.00 0.92 12.86
N GLY A 586 16.62 -0.21 12.54
CA GLY A 586 16.13 -1.12 11.52
C GLY A 586 14.79 -1.73 11.90
N MET A 587 14.10 -2.23 10.90
CA MET A 587 12.96 -3.13 11.08
C MET A 587 13.49 -4.52 11.49
N GLY A 588 12.62 -5.38 11.98
CA GLY A 588 13.03 -6.68 12.54
C GLY A 588 13.73 -7.65 11.57
N ASP A 589 13.76 -7.33 10.29
CA ASP A 589 14.38 -8.11 9.20
C ASP A 589 15.75 -7.60 8.74
N ASN A 590 16.36 -6.69 9.49
CA ASN A 590 17.63 -6.03 9.17
C ASN A 590 17.54 -5.02 8.01
N THR A 591 16.37 -4.43 7.76
CA THR A 591 16.16 -3.34 6.80
C THR A 591 15.94 -2.00 7.50
N LEU A 592 16.12 -0.89 6.78
CA LEU A 592 15.77 0.47 7.20
C LEU A 592 14.36 0.84 6.77
N ALA A 593 13.85 0.21 5.72
CA ALA A 593 12.63 0.56 5.00
C ALA A 593 12.56 2.06 4.68
N PRO A 594 13.53 2.63 3.92
CA PRO A 594 13.65 4.08 3.76
C PRO A 594 12.44 4.69 3.05
N ARG A 595 11.85 3.99 2.11
CA ARG A 595 10.65 4.40 1.36
C ARG A 595 9.35 3.98 2.05
N GLY A 596 9.40 3.11 3.06
CA GLY A 596 8.23 2.70 3.83
C GLY A 596 7.62 3.89 4.58
N THR A 597 6.30 3.97 4.62
CA THR A 597 5.55 5.01 5.31
C THR A 597 5.81 4.97 6.82
N ALA A 598 6.06 6.11 7.42
CA ALA A 598 6.18 6.24 8.88
C ALA A 598 4.78 6.29 9.51
N THR A 599 4.48 5.37 10.42
CA THR A 599 3.22 5.37 11.15
C THR A 599 3.22 6.36 12.31
N ARG A 600 2.03 6.72 12.81
CA ARG A 600 1.86 7.61 13.97
C ARG A 600 2.49 7.03 15.24
N GLY A 601 2.43 5.70 15.43
CA GLY A 601 3.10 5.02 16.54
C GLY A 601 4.63 5.09 16.44
N GLN A 602 5.18 4.86 15.25
CA GLN A 602 6.61 5.04 14.98
C GLN A 602 7.04 6.49 15.23
N ALA A 603 6.27 7.45 14.71
CA ALA A 603 6.53 8.87 14.91
C ALA A 603 6.51 9.26 16.39
N ALA A 604 5.59 8.74 17.19
CA ALA A 604 5.52 9.03 18.63
C ALA A 604 6.80 8.62 19.35
N VAL A 605 7.36 7.45 19.06
CA VAL A 605 8.62 6.98 19.65
C VAL A 605 9.82 7.83 19.18
N ILE A 606 9.87 8.13 17.88
CA ILE A 606 10.94 8.94 17.28
C ILE A 606 10.92 10.37 17.84
N LEU A 607 9.74 11.00 17.91
CA LEU A 607 9.57 12.36 18.42
C LEU A 607 9.86 12.44 19.92
N MET A 608 9.49 11.44 20.71
CA MET A 608 9.91 11.33 22.11
C MET A 608 11.45 11.30 22.22
N GLY A 609 12.11 10.52 21.38
CA GLY A 609 13.57 10.46 21.34
C GLY A 609 14.20 11.81 20.99
N LEU A 610 13.66 12.48 19.96
CA LEU A 610 14.13 13.79 19.51
C LEU A 610 13.94 14.88 20.57
N ASP A 611 12.78 14.90 21.25
CA ASP A 611 12.49 15.86 22.31
C ASP A 611 13.45 15.70 23.50
N LYS A 612 13.74 14.45 23.88
CA LYS A 612 14.76 14.13 24.91
C LYS A 612 16.18 14.54 24.52
N LEU A 613 16.55 14.37 23.23
CA LEU A 613 17.84 14.85 22.73
C LEU A 613 17.94 16.37 22.77
N ALA A 614 16.83 17.07 22.55
CA ALA A 614 16.76 18.53 22.60
C ALA A 614 16.76 19.09 24.03
N GLY A 615 16.62 18.26 25.06
CA GLY A 615 16.57 18.67 26.45
C GLY A 615 15.30 19.44 26.82
N LEU A 616 14.18 19.18 26.16
CA LEU A 616 12.88 19.84 26.30
C LEU A 616 11.95 19.11 27.26
#